data_fef28ddf8a84ba7da40f03a461d696d0
#
_entry.id   fef28ddf8a84ba7da40f03a461d696d0
#
_cell.length_a   1.000
_cell.length_b   1.000
_cell.length_c   1.000
_cell.angle_alpha   90.00
_cell.angle_beta   90.00
_cell.angle_gamma   90.00
#
_symmetry.space_group_name_H-M   'P 1'
#
loop_
_entity.id
_entity.type
_entity.pdbx_description
1 polymer ?
#
loop_
_entity_poly.entity_id
_entity_poly.type
_entity_poly.pdbx_seq_one_letter_code
_entity_poly.pdbx_strand_id
1 'polypeptide(L)'
;LNYIGNFYYENIQSNLNIEKTENLINFYLVSETFKNLQFLKKYLKLPEIAEQWMYENVQGDMKLENFYGEYDLQKNEIIEKSLKGKAQIQNAKIRFHKNVDEIMTKNIDIFFKDDKLYFDLIEPKFKDKDITGSYVTINNLTSALNGEVEVFIQTNNMLDKDILNILK
;
A
#
# COMPACT_ATOMS: atom_id res chain seq x y z
N LEU A 1 -10.55 -21.59 18.90
CA LEU A 1 -9.64 -22.35 18.06
C LEU A 1 -8.56 -21.42 17.54
N ASN A 2 -7.30 -21.77 17.78
CA ASN A 2 -6.14 -21.01 17.26
C ASN A 2 -5.43 -21.83 16.20
N TYR A 3 -5.03 -21.21 15.12
CA TYR A 3 -4.19 -21.77 14.08
C TYR A 3 -3.03 -20.83 13.81
N ILE A 4 -1.82 -21.36 13.80
CA ILE A 4 -0.59 -20.66 13.37
C ILE A 4 0.08 -21.54 12.32
N GLY A 5 0.34 -20.98 11.15
CA GLY A 5 0.93 -21.75 10.06
C GLY A 5 1.52 -20.88 8.95
N ASN A 6 2.29 -21.54 8.10
CA ASN A 6 2.81 -20.94 6.89
C ASN A 6 1.81 -21.10 5.77
N PHE A 7 1.66 -20.07 5.01
CA PHE A 7 0.82 -20.01 3.82
C PHE A 7 1.68 -19.65 2.62
N TYR A 8 1.51 -20.37 1.53
CA TYR A 8 2.24 -20.16 0.28
C TYR A 8 1.24 -19.81 -0.82
N TYR A 9 1.46 -18.70 -1.47
CA TYR A 9 0.67 -18.27 -2.59
C TYR A 9 1.55 -17.65 -3.67
N GLU A 10 1.54 -18.19 -4.90
CA GLU A 10 2.33 -17.70 -6.03
C GLU A 10 3.80 -17.36 -5.66
N ASN A 11 4.46 -18.24 -4.93
CA ASN A 11 5.84 -18.10 -4.40
C ASN A 11 6.02 -17.04 -3.30
N ILE A 12 4.93 -16.51 -2.76
CA ILE A 12 4.98 -15.64 -1.57
C ILE A 12 4.74 -16.52 -0.35
N GLN A 13 5.75 -16.59 0.49
CA GLN A 13 5.62 -17.21 1.81
C GLN A 13 5.07 -16.18 2.79
N SER A 14 4.07 -16.58 3.55
CA SER A 14 3.43 -15.76 4.57
C SER A 14 3.18 -16.57 5.83
N ASN A 15 3.23 -15.92 6.98
CA ASN A 15 2.82 -16.49 8.25
C ASN A 15 1.42 -15.98 8.58
N LEU A 16 0.51 -16.89 8.84
CA LEU A 16 -0.88 -16.62 9.15
C LEU A 16 -1.20 -17.11 10.55
N ASN A 17 -1.72 -16.22 11.39
CA ASN A 17 -2.30 -16.55 12.68
C ASN A 17 -3.81 -16.28 12.62
N ILE A 18 -4.60 -17.28 12.96
CA ILE A 18 -6.06 -17.20 13.01
C ILE A 18 -6.53 -17.58 14.41
N GLU A 19 -7.33 -16.70 14.99
CA GLU A 19 -8.05 -16.97 16.22
C GLU A 19 -9.56 -16.95 15.98
N LYS A 20 -10.21 -18.10 16.17
CA LYS A 20 -11.66 -18.21 16.07
C LYS A 20 -12.30 -18.14 17.46
N THR A 21 -13.17 -17.16 17.65
CA THR A 21 -14.13 -17.06 18.76
C THR A 21 -15.49 -17.61 18.31
N GLU A 22 -16.54 -17.40 19.10
CA GLU A 22 -17.88 -17.90 18.78
C GLU A 22 -18.41 -17.32 17.46
N ASN A 23 -18.28 -16.00 17.26
CA ASN A 23 -18.86 -15.27 16.15
C ASN A 23 -17.86 -14.61 15.23
N LEU A 24 -16.56 -14.58 15.59
CA LEU A 24 -15.51 -13.87 14.85
C LEU A 24 -14.33 -14.77 14.54
N ILE A 25 -13.70 -14.50 13.40
CA ILE A 25 -12.36 -14.95 13.06
C ILE A 25 -11.45 -13.73 13.01
N ASN A 26 -10.51 -13.65 13.96
CA ASN A 26 -9.42 -12.68 13.89
C ASN A 26 -8.29 -13.28 13.06
N PHE A 27 -7.71 -12.51 12.12
CA PHE A 27 -6.56 -12.96 11.36
C PHE A 27 -5.43 -11.95 11.43
N TYR A 28 -4.22 -12.46 11.45
CA TYR A 28 -2.99 -11.69 11.42
C TYR A 28 -2.04 -12.31 10.40
N LEU A 29 -1.49 -11.50 9.51
CA LEU A 29 -0.67 -11.93 8.39
C LEU A 29 0.61 -11.11 8.31
N VAL A 30 1.73 -11.79 8.06
CA VAL A 30 3.01 -11.20 7.66
C VAL A 30 3.54 -11.95 6.45
N SER A 31 4.35 -11.32 5.60
CA SER A 31 4.90 -12.00 4.42
C SER A 31 6.44 -11.93 4.37
N GLU A 32 7.04 -12.85 3.64
CA GLU A 32 8.36 -12.67 3.07
C GLU A 32 8.33 -11.60 1.96
N THR A 33 9.51 -11.28 1.43
CA THR A 33 9.61 -10.27 0.36
C THR A 33 9.06 -10.81 -0.96
N PHE A 34 8.31 -9.96 -1.67
CA PHE A 34 7.76 -10.23 -3.00
C PHE A 34 7.88 -8.99 -3.90
N LYS A 35 7.66 -9.15 -5.22
CA LYS A 35 7.97 -8.11 -6.21
C LYS A 35 6.79 -7.24 -6.65
N ASN A 36 5.57 -7.75 -6.57
CA ASN A 36 4.37 -7.04 -7.02
C ASN A 36 3.11 -7.59 -6.35
N LEU A 37 2.04 -6.83 -6.47
CA LEU A 37 0.72 -7.16 -5.91
C LEU A 37 -0.27 -7.65 -6.98
N GLN A 38 0.18 -7.97 -8.20
CA GLN A 38 -0.69 -8.33 -9.32
C GLN A 38 -1.64 -9.50 -9.00
N PHE A 39 -1.19 -10.44 -8.16
CA PHE A 39 -2.01 -11.57 -7.72
C PHE A 39 -3.26 -11.17 -6.94
N LEU A 40 -3.27 -9.97 -6.34
CA LEU A 40 -4.43 -9.47 -5.60
C LEU A 40 -5.56 -8.97 -6.52
N LYS A 41 -5.27 -8.64 -7.78
CA LYS A 41 -6.28 -8.12 -8.73
C LYS A 41 -7.52 -9.01 -8.85
N LYS A 42 -7.36 -10.31 -8.71
CA LYS A 42 -8.48 -11.26 -8.80
C LYS A 42 -9.37 -11.31 -7.55
N TYR A 43 -8.85 -10.80 -6.42
CA TYR A 43 -9.56 -10.83 -5.14
C TYR A 43 -10.04 -9.46 -4.68
N LEU A 44 -9.28 -8.40 -5.01
CA LEU A 44 -9.59 -7.04 -4.60
C LEU A 44 -10.07 -6.23 -5.81
N LYS A 45 -11.31 -5.76 -5.71
CA LYS A 45 -11.86 -4.79 -6.65
C LYS A 45 -11.66 -3.41 -6.04
N LEU A 46 -10.65 -2.71 -6.50
CA LEU A 46 -10.32 -1.38 -6.05
C LEU A 46 -10.87 -0.32 -7.02
N PRO A 47 -11.06 0.93 -6.58
CA PRO A 47 -11.25 2.05 -7.48
C PRO A 47 -10.10 2.13 -8.48
N GLU A 48 -10.35 2.54 -9.73
CA GLU A 48 -9.36 2.57 -10.81
C GLU A 48 -8.07 3.27 -10.41
N ILE A 49 -8.18 4.41 -9.73
CA ILE A 49 -7.02 5.17 -9.28
C ILE A 49 -6.17 4.40 -8.24
N ALA A 50 -6.82 3.67 -7.33
CA ALA A 50 -6.13 2.84 -6.34
C ALA A 50 -5.49 1.59 -7.00
N GLU A 51 -6.13 1.02 -8.03
CA GLU A 51 -5.56 -0.06 -8.83
C GLU A 51 -4.28 0.37 -9.53
N GLN A 52 -4.28 1.52 -10.20
CA GLN A 52 -3.10 2.07 -10.85
C GLN A 52 -1.96 2.27 -9.84
N TRP A 53 -2.25 2.85 -8.67
CA TRP A 53 -1.25 3.05 -7.63
C TRP A 53 -0.69 1.73 -7.08
N MET A 54 -1.53 0.79 -6.71
CA MET A 54 -1.10 -0.48 -6.12
C MET A 54 -0.37 -1.39 -7.10
N TYR A 55 -0.75 -1.39 -8.37
CA TYR A 55 -0.29 -2.41 -9.30
C TYR A 55 0.66 -1.91 -10.39
N GLU A 56 0.67 -0.60 -10.68
CA GLU A 56 1.40 -0.05 -11.81
C GLU A 56 2.37 1.06 -11.43
N ASN A 57 1.95 1.99 -10.57
CA ASN A 57 2.70 3.21 -10.29
C ASN A 57 3.81 3.02 -9.26
N VAL A 58 3.75 1.99 -8.44
CA VAL A 58 4.74 1.72 -7.40
C VAL A 58 5.42 0.38 -7.63
N GLN A 59 6.76 0.38 -7.69
CA GLN A 59 7.58 -0.80 -7.89
C GLN A 59 8.66 -0.88 -6.82
N GLY A 60 9.13 -2.09 -6.51
CA GLY A 60 10.20 -2.34 -5.54
C GLY A 60 10.07 -3.72 -4.89
N ASP A 61 10.89 -3.95 -3.88
CA ASP A 61 10.85 -5.16 -3.05
C ASP A 61 9.85 -4.96 -1.93
N MET A 62 8.70 -5.61 -2.02
CA MET A 62 7.56 -5.42 -1.12
C MET A 62 7.58 -6.45 0.01
N LYS A 63 7.23 -6.03 1.21
CA LYS A 63 7.04 -6.88 2.38
C LYS A 63 5.85 -6.41 3.18
N LEU A 64 4.95 -7.34 3.53
CA LEU A 64 3.89 -7.09 4.48
C LEU A 64 4.43 -7.32 5.88
N GLU A 65 4.63 -6.25 6.64
CA GLU A 65 5.13 -6.34 8.02
C GLU A 65 4.06 -6.83 8.99
N ASN A 66 2.82 -6.40 8.78
CA ASN A 66 1.65 -6.90 9.48
C ASN A 66 0.37 -6.53 8.73
N PHE A 67 -0.63 -7.39 8.82
CA PHE A 67 -1.98 -7.12 8.38
C PHE A 67 -2.94 -7.82 9.32
N TYR A 68 -3.88 -7.09 9.86
CA TYR A 68 -4.88 -7.56 10.81
C TYR A 68 -6.27 -7.29 10.27
N GLY A 69 -7.20 -8.18 10.58
CA GLY A 69 -8.61 -8.01 10.28
C GLY A 69 -9.49 -9.01 11.02
N GLU A 70 -10.77 -8.75 10.97
CA GLU A 70 -11.82 -9.58 11.58
C GLU A 70 -12.84 -9.97 10.52
N TYR A 71 -13.31 -11.22 10.61
CA TYR A 71 -14.37 -11.76 9.78
C TYR A 71 -15.55 -12.15 10.66
N ASP A 72 -16.73 -11.63 10.34
CA ASP A 72 -17.99 -11.94 11.04
C ASP A 72 -18.58 -13.22 10.47
N LEU A 73 -18.63 -14.28 11.29
CA LEU A 73 -19.16 -15.58 10.91
C LEU A 73 -20.67 -15.60 10.73
N GLN A 74 -21.40 -14.71 11.40
CA GLN A 74 -22.84 -14.63 11.27
C GLN A 74 -23.27 -13.92 10.00
N LYS A 75 -22.58 -12.82 9.67
CA LYS A 75 -22.84 -12.03 8.47
C LYS A 75 -22.13 -12.55 7.22
N ASN A 76 -21.12 -13.43 7.43
CA ASN A 76 -20.27 -13.98 6.38
C ASN A 76 -19.52 -12.89 5.59
N GLU A 77 -18.95 -11.91 6.31
CA GLU A 77 -18.26 -10.76 5.71
C GLU A 77 -17.05 -10.30 6.54
N ILE A 78 -16.11 -9.63 5.89
CA ILE A 78 -15.00 -8.94 6.57
C ILE A 78 -15.54 -7.67 7.24
N ILE A 79 -15.15 -7.44 8.48
CA ILE A 79 -15.42 -6.19 9.19
C ILE A 79 -14.41 -5.15 8.69
N GLU A 80 -14.79 -4.35 7.69
CA GLU A 80 -13.89 -3.40 7.02
C GLU A 80 -13.15 -2.48 7.99
N LYS A 81 -13.83 -1.97 9.03
CA LYS A 81 -13.23 -1.09 10.05
C LYS A 81 -12.17 -1.77 10.92
N SER A 82 -12.11 -3.10 10.93
CA SER A 82 -11.08 -3.85 11.66
C SER A 82 -9.77 -3.93 10.88
N LEU A 83 -9.83 -3.71 9.56
CA LEU A 83 -8.68 -3.86 8.68
C LEU A 83 -7.62 -2.78 8.96
N LYS A 84 -6.42 -3.21 9.27
CA LYS A 84 -5.25 -2.36 9.47
C LYS A 84 -3.98 -3.12 9.12
N GLY A 85 -2.97 -2.39 8.69
CA GLY A 85 -1.71 -3.03 8.34
C GLY A 85 -0.58 -2.06 8.10
N LYS A 86 0.61 -2.64 8.03
CA LYS A 86 1.85 -1.97 7.64
C LYS A 86 2.58 -2.82 6.62
N ALA A 87 3.03 -2.19 5.56
CA ALA A 87 3.90 -2.80 4.56
C ALA A 87 5.10 -1.88 4.31
N GLN A 88 6.15 -2.43 3.72
CA GLN A 88 7.33 -1.69 3.31
C GLN A 88 7.68 -2.05 1.87
N ILE A 89 8.15 -1.07 1.11
CA ILE A 89 8.72 -1.28 -0.22
C ILE A 89 10.14 -0.74 -0.21
N GLN A 90 11.12 -1.60 -0.46
CA GLN A 90 12.53 -1.22 -0.54
C GLN A 90 12.93 -0.93 -1.99
N ASN A 91 13.88 -0.01 -2.18
CA ASN A 91 14.36 0.41 -3.49
C ASN A 91 13.21 0.81 -4.43
N ALA A 92 12.30 1.61 -3.90
CA ALA A 92 11.06 1.89 -4.58
C ALA A 92 11.20 2.96 -5.67
N LYS A 93 10.37 2.78 -6.70
CA LYS A 93 10.17 3.72 -7.80
C LYS A 93 8.69 4.07 -7.87
N ILE A 94 8.39 5.35 -7.95
CA ILE A 94 7.02 5.86 -8.04
C ILE A 94 6.88 6.66 -9.32
N ARG A 95 5.88 6.33 -10.14
CA ARG A 95 5.52 7.08 -11.34
C ARG A 95 4.14 7.73 -11.15
N PHE A 96 4.10 9.03 -11.01
CA PHE A 96 2.84 9.78 -10.87
C PHE A 96 2.08 9.92 -12.19
N HIS A 97 2.81 10.10 -13.29
CA HIS A 97 2.23 10.30 -14.61
C HIS A 97 3.20 9.80 -15.69
N LYS A 98 2.67 9.32 -16.82
CA LYS A 98 3.47 8.76 -17.92
C LYS A 98 4.52 9.72 -18.52
N ASN A 99 4.29 11.03 -18.39
CA ASN A 99 5.17 12.07 -18.93
C ASN A 99 6.06 12.72 -17.85
N VAL A 100 6.08 12.19 -16.64
CA VAL A 100 6.89 12.67 -15.52
C VAL A 100 7.90 11.60 -15.15
N ASP A 101 9.14 12.00 -14.89
CA ASP A 101 10.18 11.08 -14.43
C ASP A 101 9.80 10.41 -13.10
N GLU A 102 10.35 9.24 -12.86
CA GLU A 102 10.08 8.48 -11.64
C GLU A 102 10.72 9.16 -10.44
N ILE A 103 10.02 9.10 -9.30
CA ILE A 103 10.60 9.38 -7.99
C ILE A 103 11.27 8.09 -7.53
N MET A 104 12.54 8.21 -7.14
CA MET A 104 13.31 7.16 -6.52
C MET A 104 13.31 7.35 -5.02
N THR A 105 13.04 6.31 -4.26
CA THR A 105 13.13 6.36 -2.79
C THR A 105 13.76 5.09 -2.25
N LYS A 106 14.52 5.23 -1.17
CA LYS A 106 15.17 4.10 -0.51
C LYS A 106 14.13 3.12 0.02
N ASN A 107 13.11 3.65 0.69
CA ASN A 107 11.99 2.87 1.20
C ASN A 107 10.69 3.68 1.08
N ILE A 108 9.58 2.96 1.03
CA ILE A 108 8.25 3.49 1.30
C ILE A 108 7.68 2.70 2.46
N ASP A 109 7.29 3.38 3.52
CA ASP A 109 6.47 2.80 4.58
C ASP A 109 5.00 3.04 4.24
N ILE A 110 4.22 1.97 4.20
CA ILE A 110 2.80 2.00 3.84
C ILE A 110 1.99 1.65 5.08
N PHE A 111 1.03 2.48 5.41
CA PHE A 111 0.09 2.26 6.50
C PHE A 111 -1.33 2.17 5.95
N PHE A 112 -2.06 1.13 6.33
CA PHE A 112 -3.48 0.98 6.04
C PHE A 112 -4.27 1.01 7.34
N LYS A 113 -5.20 1.93 7.45
CA LYS A 113 -6.12 2.07 8.58
C LYS A 113 -7.27 3.00 8.21
N ASP A 114 -8.47 2.72 8.73
CA ASP A 114 -9.66 3.56 8.58
C ASP A 114 -9.96 3.91 7.11
N ASP A 115 -9.90 2.91 6.24
CA ASP A 115 -10.13 3.02 4.78
C ASP A 115 -9.17 3.98 4.04
N LYS A 116 -7.97 4.16 4.62
CA LYS A 116 -6.93 5.04 4.07
C LYS A 116 -5.61 4.30 3.93
N LEU A 117 -4.95 4.47 2.78
CA LEU A 117 -3.53 4.14 2.58
C LEU A 117 -2.71 5.42 2.68
N TYR A 118 -1.65 5.35 3.45
CA TYR A 118 -0.64 6.39 3.59
C TYR A 118 0.72 5.84 3.19
N PHE A 119 1.39 6.52 2.25
CA PHE A 119 2.71 6.16 1.74
C PHE A 119 3.71 7.22 2.22
N ASP A 120 4.54 6.87 3.18
CA ASP A 120 5.62 7.70 3.69
C ASP A 120 6.89 7.42 2.90
N LEU A 121 7.43 8.42 2.24
CA LEU A 121 8.59 8.29 1.36
C LEU A 121 9.88 8.58 2.15
N ILE A 122 10.76 7.60 2.23
CA ILE A 122 12.01 7.70 2.98
C ILE A 122 13.18 8.01 2.04
N GLU A 123 13.81 9.17 2.23
CA GLU A 123 14.89 9.69 1.38
C GLU A 123 14.50 9.76 -0.11
N PRO A 124 13.31 10.33 -0.45
CA PRO A 124 12.87 10.39 -1.84
C PRO A 124 13.64 11.42 -2.65
N LYS A 125 13.92 11.06 -3.90
CA LYS A 125 14.57 11.94 -4.88
C LYS A 125 13.79 12.00 -6.17
N PHE A 126 13.60 13.20 -6.67
CA PHE A 126 13.13 13.44 -8.02
C PHE A 126 14.29 13.97 -8.85
N LYS A 127 14.82 13.14 -9.76
CA LYS A 127 16.12 13.36 -10.40
C LYS A 127 17.22 13.51 -9.34
N ASP A 128 17.83 14.69 -9.23
CA ASP A 128 18.88 15.07 -8.28
C ASP A 128 18.35 15.83 -7.06
N LYS A 129 17.05 16.12 -7.02
CA LYS A 129 16.43 16.96 -6.00
C LYS A 129 15.93 16.13 -4.84
N ASP A 130 16.28 16.58 -3.63
CA ASP A 130 15.72 16.05 -2.40
C ASP A 130 14.28 16.56 -2.22
N ILE A 131 13.36 15.63 -2.04
CA ILE A 131 11.94 15.90 -1.78
C ILE A 131 11.48 15.22 -0.47
N THR A 132 12.38 15.12 0.49
CA THR A 132 12.08 14.57 1.83
C THR A 132 10.92 15.31 2.49
N GLY A 133 10.01 14.56 3.10
CA GLY A 133 8.75 15.07 3.65
C GLY A 133 7.56 14.96 2.69
N SER A 134 7.81 14.50 1.45
CA SER A 134 6.74 14.19 0.50
C SER A 134 6.05 12.88 0.87
N TYR A 135 4.74 12.82 0.64
CA TYR A 135 3.93 11.62 0.89
C TYR A 135 2.78 11.50 -0.11
N VAL A 136 2.19 10.33 -0.14
CA VAL A 136 0.97 10.07 -0.91
C VAL A 136 -0.08 9.47 0.01
N THR A 137 -1.34 9.82 -0.18
CA THR A 137 -2.46 9.15 0.48
C THR A 137 -3.52 8.74 -0.54
N ILE A 138 -4.15 7.60 -0.26
CA ILE A 138 -5.35 7.14 -0.97
C ILE A 138 -6.45 7.04 0.07
N ASN A 139 -7.49 7.85 -0.09
CA ASN A 139 -8.65 7.88 0.80
C ASN A 139 -9.81 7.11 0.16
N ASN A 140 -10.74 6.63 0.98
CA ASN A 140 -11.95 5.91 0.55
C ASN A 140 -11.63 4.70 -0.34
N LEU A 141 -10.66 3.88 0.08
CA LEU A 141 -10.14 2.76 -0.69
C LEU A 141 -11.21 1.71 -1.03
N THR A 142 -12.18 1.50 -0.12
CA THR A 142 -13.29 0.54 -0.32
C THR A 142 -14.46 1.12 -1.12
N SER A 143 -14.47 2.43 -1.37
CA SER A 143 -15.51 3.10 -2.16
C SER A 143 -15.16 3.08 -3.65
N ALA A 144 -15.86 2.26 -4.42
CA ALA A 144 -15.62 2.14 -5.88
C ALA A 144 -15.82 3.46 -6.66
N LEU A 145 -16.53 4.44 -6.11
CA LEU A 145 -16.87 5.70 -6.77
C LEU A 145 -16.13 6.93 -6.25
N ASN A 146 -15.55 6.86 -5.04
CA ASN A 146 -15.04 8.03 -4.33
C ASN A 146 -13.58 7.87 -3.88
N GLY A 147 -12.83 6.95 -4.48
CA GLY A 147 -11.40 6.81 -4.20
C GLY A 147 -10.66 8.10 -4.60
N GLU A 148 -9.87 8.64 -3.70
CA GLU A 148 -9.18 9.92 -3.87
C GLU A 148 -7.70 9.77 -3.57
N VAL A 149 -6.85 10.23 -4.49
CA VAL A 149 -5.39 10.25 -4.29
C VAL A 149 -4.95 11.67 -4.02
N GLU A 150 -4.30 11.86 -2.88
CA GLU A 150 -3.62 13.10 -2.52
C GLU A 150 -2.11 12.89 -2.60
N VAL A 151 -1.43 13.77 -3.30
CA VAL A 151 0.03 13.79 -3.42
C VAL A 151 0.53 15.09 -2.83
N PHE A 152 1.35 14.98 -1.79
CA PHE A 152 2.03 16.13 -1.18
C PHE A 152 3.51 16.09 -1.53
N ILE A 153 4.00 17.14 -2.19
CA ILE A 153 5.42 17.28 -2.54
C ILE A 153 6.03 18.42 -1.74
N GLN A 154 7.07 18.09 -0.99
CA GLN A 154 7.88 19.06 -0.24
C GLN A 154 9.28 19.10 -0.83
N THR A 155 9.83 20.30 -1.03
CA THR A 155 11.20 20.47 -1.48
C THR A 155 11.79 21.76 -0.90
N ASN A 156 13.07 21.71 -0.57
CA ASN A 156 13.87 22.89 -0.19
C ASN A 156 14.66 23.43 -1.39
N ASN A 157 14.48 22.86 -2.58
CA ASN A 157 15.13 23.32 -3.81
C ASN A 157 14.34 24.48 -4.44
N MET A 158 15.01 25.27 -5.30
CA MET A 158 14.31 26.26 -6.10
C MET A 158 13.27 25.58 -6.99
N LEU A 159 12.09 26.19 -7.09
CA LEU A 159 11.06 25.78 -8.06
C LEU A 159 11.58 26.01 -9.47
N ASP A 160 11.90 24.94 -10.16
CA ASP A 160 12.26 24.94 -11.57
C ASP A 160 11.22 24.18 -12.41
N LYS A 161 11.49 24.08 -13.70
CA LYS A 161 10.58 23.39 -14.61
C LYS A 161 10.36 21.90 -14.26
N ASP A 162 11.36 21.25 -13.66
CA ASP A 162 11.27 19.84 -13.30
C ASP A 162 10.29 19.64 -12.15
N ILE A 163 10.38 20.45 -11.09
CA ILE A 163 9.43 20.42 -9.98
C ILE A 163 8.01 20.80 -10.43
N LEU A 164 7.88 21.84 -11.28
CA LEU A 164 6.58 22.26 -11.79
C LEU A 164 5.89 21.21 -12.67
N ASN A 165 6.66 20.31 -13.31
CA ASN A 165 6.09 19.23 -14.12
C ASN A 165 5.47 18.10 -13.27
N ILE A 166 5.88 17.94 -12.01
CA ILE A 166 5.24 16.98 -11.10
C ILE A 166 3.83 17.45 -10.71
N LEU A 167 3.63 18.79 -10.67
CA LEU A 167 2.41 19.42 -10.17
C LEU A 167 1.32 19.62 -11.26
N LYS A 168 1.59 19.21 -12.49
CA LYS A 168 0.66 19.27 -13.64
C LYS A 168 0.01 17.93 -13.92
#